data_03895fb856d2b06b5d9089ca886a01b8
#
_entry.id   03895fb856d2b06b5d9089ca886a01b8
#
_cell.length_a   1.000
_cell.length_b   1.000
_cell.length_c   1.000
_cell.angle_alpha   90.00
_cell.angle_beta   90.00
_cell.angle_gamma   90.00
#
_symmetry.space_group_name_H-M   'P 1'
#
loop_
_entity.id
_entity.type
_entity.pdbx_description
1 polymer ?
#
loop_
_entity_poly.entity_id
_entity_poly.type
_entity_poly.pdbx_seq_one_letter_code
_entity_poly.pdbx_strand_id
1 'polypeptide(L)'
;CKVIFDPVNLFCAKDGQDRAYQAAHWSRWLEVIGDQLGAVHVKDCRIEADGSKTLLPLGAGDMDYSAIRAFLATHAPAAPLLRDEVILPADTADVRYLRRMTDTV
;
A
#
# COMPACT_ATOMS: atom_id res chain seq x y z
N CYS A 1 9.49 -16.32 11.31
CA CYS A 1 8.32 -15.98 10.48
C CYS A 1 8.39 -14.57 9.97
N LYS A 2 8.02 -14.36 8.72
CA LYS A 2 7.91 -13.04 8.15
C LYS A 2 6.45 -12.61 8.08
N VAL A 3 6.22 -11.30 8.16
CA VAL A 3 4.89 -10.69 8.11
C VAL A 3 4.62 -10.17 6.71
N ILE A 4 3.42 -10.41 6.20
CA ILE A 4 2.93 -9.78 4.97
C ILE A 4 2.09 -8.57 5.39
N PHE A 5 2.54 -7.38 5.00
CA PHE A 5 1.84 -6.14 5.33
C PHE A 5 0.81 -5.82 4.26
N ASP A 6 -0.45 -5.74 4.66
CA ASP A 6 -1.57 -5.41 3.77
C ASP A 6 -2.27 -4.15 4.30
N PRO A 7 -1.80 -2.95 3.87
CA PRO A 7 -2.33 -1.70 4.42
C PRO A 7 -3.81 -1.45 4.09
N VAL A 8 -4.32 -2.00 2.98
CA VAL A 8 -5.74 -1.81 2.64
C VAL A 8 -6.65 -2.39 3.72
N ASN A 9 -6.26 -3.51 4.35
CA ASN A 9 -7.03 -4.10 5.44
C ASN A 9 -7.07 -3.21 6.68
N LEU A 10 -6.13 -2.27 6.81
CA LEU A 10 -6.02 -1.35 7.93
C LEU A 10 -6.51 0.05 7.58
N PHE A 11 -6.84 0.29 6.32
CA PHE A 11 -7.27 1.59 5.82
C PHE A 11 -8.63 1.96 6.40
N CYS A 12 -8.73 3.19 6.94
CA CYS A 12 -9.98 3.71 7.49
C CYS A 12 -10.35 5.05 6.82
N ALA A 13 -11.54 5.55 7.11
CA ALA A 13 -12.03 6.77 6.49
C ALA A 13 -11.09 7.97 6.69
N LYS A 14 -10.47 8.07 7.86
CA LYS A 14 -9.55 9.17 8.15
C LYS A 14 -8.28 9.11 7.30
N ASP A 15 -7.81 7.92 6.96
CA ASP A 15 -6.68 7.74 6.05
C ASP A 15 -6.97 8.36 4.68
N GLY A 16 -8.19 8.19 4.18
CA GLY A 16 -8.59 8.75 2.90
C GLY A 16 -8.81 10.26 2.92
N GLN A 17 -9.06 10.83 4.09
CA GLN A 17 -9.33 12.26 4.27
C GLN A 17 -8.07 13.08 4.56
N ASP A 18 -7.01 12.45 5.06
CA ASP A 18 -5.82 13.14 5.56
C ASP A 18 -4.58 12.30 5.23
N ARG A 19 -3.83 12.73 4.21
CA ARG A 19 -2.64 12.01 3.76
C ARG A 19 -1.53 11.98 4.81
N ALA A 20 -1.40 13.02 5.63
CA ALA A 20 -0.42 13.02 6.72
C ALA A 20 -0.78 11.99 7.78
N TYR A 21 -2.06 11.86 8.11
CA TYR A 21 -2.55 10.82 9.01
C TYR A 21 -2.26 9.43 8.45
N GLN A 22 -2.52 9.23 7.15
CA GLN A 22 -2.26 7.96 6.49
C GLN A 22 -0.77 7.61 6.54
N ALA A 23 0.10 8.54 6.21
CA ALA A 23 1.54 8.32 6.25
C ALA A 23 2.03 7.93 7.66
N ALA A 24 1.55 8.63 8.68
CA ALA A 24 1.88 8.31 10.06
C ALA A 24 1.33 6.94 10.49
N HIS A 25 0.15 6.57 10.00
CA HIS A 25 -0.46 5.26 10.25
C HIS A 25 0.42 4.13 9.73
N TRP A 26 0.86 4.24 8.46
CA TRP A 26 1.75 3.23 7.88
C TRP A 26 3.10 3.18 8.58
N SER A 27 3.66 4.33 8.92
CA SER A 27 4.94 4.39 9.63
C SER A 27 4.88 3.69 10.97
N ARG A 28 3.80 3.87 11.72
CA ARG A 28 3.62 3.19 13.02
C ARG A 28 3.56 1.68 12.85
N TRP A 29 2.81 1.18 11.85
CA TRP A 29 2.73 -0.25 11.59
C TRP A 29 4.08 -0.83 11.17
N LEU A 30 4.80 -0.14 10.30
CA LEU A 30 6.11 -0.60 9.81
C LEU A 30 7.15 -0.61 10.92
N GLU A 31 7.10 0.34 11.85
CA GLU A 31 7.96 0.32 13.03
C GLU A 31 7.73 -0.92 13.90
N VAL A 32 6.46 -1.28 14.10
CA VAL A 32 6.11 -2.48 14.87
C VAL A 32 6.56 -3.75 14.16
N ILE A 33 6.35 -3.82 12.86
CA ILE A 33 6.73 -4.99 12.06
C ILE A 33 8.25 -5.11 11.96
N GLY A 34 8.94 -3.99 11.69
CA GLY A 34 10.40 -3.93 11.65
C GLY A 34 11.02 -4.96 10.71
N ASP A 35 11.98 -5.71 11.23
CA ASP A 35 12.72 -6.72 10.45
C ASP A 35 11.88 -7.95 10.07
N GLN A 36 10.66 -8.06 10.59
CA GLN A 36 9.78 -9.17 10.26
C GLN A 36 9.03 -8.98 8.93
N LEU A 37 9.20 -7.83 8.27
CA LEU A 37 8.52 -7.56 7.01
C LEU A 37 9.04 -8.47 5.90
N GLY A 38 8.15 -9.33 5.38
CA GLY A 38 8.50 -10.26 4.31
C GLY A 38 7.98 -9.84 2.94
N ALA A 39 6.85 -9.15 2.89
CA ALA A 39 6.25 -8.70 1.64
C ALA A 39 5.21 -7.61 1.93
N VAL A 40 4.84 -6.85 0.90
CA VAL A 40 3.74 -5.89 0.97
C VAL A 40 2.72 -6.25 -0.09
N HIS A 41 1.46 -6.43 0.33
CA HIS A 41 0.34 -6.54 -0.60
C HIS A 41 -0.07 -5.14 -1.04
N VAL A 42 -0.04 -4.89 -2.33
CA VAL A 42 -0.39 -3.58 -2.89
C VAL A 42 -1.76 -3.65 -3.52
N LYS A 43 -2.66 -2.83 -3.02
CA LYS A 43 -4.02 -2.66 -3.49
C LYS A 43 -4.37 -1.19 -3.37
N ASP A 44 -5.45 -0.79 -4.02
CA ASP A 44 -6.00 0.55 -3.82
C ASP A 44 -7.48 0.46 -3.48
N CYS A 45 -7.98 1.49 -2.80
CA CYS A 45 -9.37 1.48 -2.37
C CYS A 45 -9.86 2.90 -2.08
N ARG A 46 -11.16 2.99 -1.95
CA ARG A 46 -11.86 4.20 -1.47
C ARG A 46 -12.88 3.77 -0.43
N ILE A 47 -13.05 4.57 0.62
CA ILE A 47 -14.13 4.37 1.60
C ILE A 47 -15.35 5.11 1.08
N GLU A 48 -16.44 4.39 0.89
CA GLU A 48 -17.72 4.95 0.46
C GLU A 48 -18.45 5.63 1.63
N ALA A 49 -19.52 6.39 1.29
CA ALA A 49 -20.28 7.12 2.31
C ALA A 49 -20.89 6.24 3.39
N ASP A 50 -21.18 4.97 3.07
CA ASP A 50 -21.70 3.98 4.01
C ASP A 50 -20.63 3.25 4.83
N GLY A 51 -19.36 3.60 4.63
CA GLY A 51 -18.23 2.98 5.33
C GLY A 51 -17.65 1.75 4.65
N SER A 52 -18.24 1.28 3.55
CA SER A 52 -17.70 0.14 2.81
C SER A 52 -16.47 0.55 2.01
N LYS A 53 -15.59 -0.43 1.72
CA LYS A 53 -14.43 -0.23 0.87
C LYS A 53 -14.73 -0.69 -0.55
N THR A 54 -14.40 0.15 -1.53
CA THR A 54 -14.43 -0.21 -2.94
C THR A 54 -13.00 -0.39 -3.42
N LEU A 55 -12.67 -1.59 -3.90
CA LEU A 55 -11.35 -1.86 -4.47
C LEU A 55 -11.22 -1.20 -5.83
N LEU A 56 -10.08 -0.57 -6.09
CA LEU A 56 -9.83 0.18 -7.31
C LEU A 56 -8.46 -0.22 -7.88
N PRO A 57 -8.22 0.05 -9.17
CA PRO A 57 -6.88 -0.11 -9.73
C PRO A 57 -5.86 0.75 -9.00
N LEU A 58 -4.62 0.30 -8.94
CA LEU A 58 -3.54 1.05 -8.27
C LEU A 58 -3.41 2.45 -8.86
N GLY A 59 -3.37 3.43 -7.97
CA GLY A 59 -3.31 4.85 -8.35
C GLY A 59 -4.65 5.52 -8.55
N ALA A 60 -5.76 4.75 -8.57
CA ALA A 60 -7.10 5.31 -8.78
C ALA A 60 -7.85 5.59 -7.48
N GLY A 61 -7.36 5.09 -6.35
CA GLY A 61 -8.01 5.24 -5.05
C GLY A 61 -7.29 6.22 -4.13
N ASP A 62 -7.51 6.05 -2.83
CA ASP A 62 -7.04 6.97 -1.80
C ASP A 62 -5.77 6.46 -1.08
N MET A 63 -5.23 5.31 -1.48
CA MET A 63 -4.01 4.79 -0.89
C MET A 63 -2.80 5.61 -1.34
N ASP A 64 -1.95 5.94 -0.38
CA ASP A 64 -0.67 6.62 -0.62
C ASP A 64 0.46 5.72 -0.10
N TYR A 65 1.25 5.17 -1.01
CA TYR A 65 2.33 4.25 -0.68
C TYR A 65 3.67 4.95 -0.44
N SER A 66 3.73 6.28 -0.42
CA SER A 66 4.99 7.02 -0.29
C SER A 66 5.78 6.65 0.96
N ALA A 67 5.11 6.59 2.12
CA ALA A 67 5.76 6.24 3.39
C ALA A 67 6.23 4.78 3.40
N ILE A 68 5.43 3.89 2.82
CA ILE A 68 5.78 2.46 2.72
C ILE A 68 6.99 2.29 1.82
N ARG A 69 7.01 2.98 0.68
CA ARG A 69 8.15 2.93 -0.26
C ARG A 69 9.43 3.44 0.40
N ALA A 70 9.34 4.53 1.13
CA ALA A 70 10.50 5.09 1.83
C ALA A 70 11.07 4.11 2.87
N PHE A 71 10.19 3.45 3.62
CA PHE A 71 10.60 2.42 4.58
C PHE A 71 11.29 1.26 3.88
N LEU A 72 10.71 0.76 2.77
CA LEU A 72 11.29 -0.35 2.02
C LEU A 72 12.68 -0.02 1.50
N ALA A 73 12.89 1.20 1.02
CA ALA A 73 14.18 1.62 0.48
C ALA A 73 15.30 1.54 1.51
N THR A 74 15.01 1.85 2.78
CA THR A 74 16.01 1.89 3.83
C THR A 74 16.11 0.61 4.65
N HIS A 75 15.00 -0.11 4.85
CA HIS A 75 14.94 -1.22 5.81
C HIS A 75 14.72 -2.59 5.16
N ALA A 76 14.10 -2.65 4.00
CA ALA A 76 13.73 -3.91 3.37
C ALA A 76 13.69 -3.81 1.84
N PRO A 77 14.83 -3.44 1.19
CA PRO A 77 14.81 -3.20 -0.26
C PRO A 77 14.51 -4.44 -1.10
N ALA A 78 14.65 -5.62 -0.52
CA ALA A 78 14.38 -6.89 -1.21
C ALA A 78 12.96 -7.40 -0.98
N ALA A 79 12.13 -6.75 -0.15
CA ALA A 79 10.78 -7.20 0.11
C ALA A 79 9.91 -7.08 -1.15
N PRO A 80 9.24 -8.16 -1.59
CA PRO A 80 8.42 -8.10 -2.79
C PRO A 80 7.14 -7.31 -2.59
N LEU A 81 6.69 -6.66 -3.66
CA LEU A 81 5.38 -6.02 -3.74
C LEU A 81 4.44 -6.98 -4.47
N LEU A 82 3.38 -7.41 -3.78
CA LEU A 82 2.47 -8.42 -4.29
C LEU A 82 1.09 -7.81 -4.53
N ARG A 83 0.58 -7.99 -5.74
CA ARG A 83 -0.79 -7.60 -6.06
C ARG A 83 -1.72 -8.77 -5.81
N ASP A 84 -2.75 -8.54 -5.01
CA ASP A 84 -3.64 -9.57 -4.52
C ASP A 84 -4.75 -9.93 -5.52
N GLU A 85 -5.22 -8.95 -6.29
CA GLU A 85 -6.30 -9.12 -7.25
C GLU A 85 -5.92 -8.60 -8.62
N VAL A 86 -6.46 -9.27 -9.66
CA VAL A 86 -6.30 -8.85 -11.05
C VAL A 86 -7.58 -8.14 -11.48
N ILE A 87 -7.46 -6.87 -11.89
CA ILE A 87 -8.58 -6.07 -12.37
C ILE A 87 -8.30 -5.68 -13.82
N LEU A 88 -9.00 -6.35 -14.75
CA LEU A 88 -8.84 -6.07 -16.16
C LEU A 88 -9.78 -4.95 -16.62
N PRO A 89 -9.35 -4.02 -17.49
CA PRO A 89 -8.05 -3.91 -18.15
C PRO A 89 -6.97 -3.15 -17.36
N ALA A 90 -7.19 -2.96 -16.08
CA ALA A 90 -6.31 -2.15 -15.23
C ALA A 90 -4.93 -2.75 -14.99
N ASP A 91 -4.71 -4.03 -15.30
CA ASP A 91 -3.45 -4.72 -15.03
C ASP A 91 -2.22 -4.01 -15.58
N THR A 92 -2.30 -3.47 -16.80
CA THR A 92 -1.17 -2.77 -17.42
C THR A 92 -0.83 -1.50 -16.61
N ALA A 93 -1.85 -0.77 -16.15
CA ALA A 93 -1.67 0.42 -15.34
C ALA A 93 -1.06 0.05 -13.98
N ASP A 94 -1.50 -1.06 -13.38
CA ASP A 94 -0.96 -1.55 -12.11
C ASP A 94 0.51 -1.92 -12.23
N VAL A 95 0.90 -2.61 -13.30
CA VAL A 95 2.29 -2.97 -13.55
C VAL A 95 3.16 -1.72 -13.69
N ARG A 96 2.68 -0.71 -14.41
CA ARG A 96 3.40 0.56 -14.54
C ARG A 96 3.55 1.28 -13.21
N TYR A 97 2.50 1.27 -12.39
CA TYR A 97 2.53 1.86 -11.05
C TYR A 97 3.57 1.17 -10.18
N LEU A 98 3.57 -0.16 -10.15
CA LEU A 98 4.53 -0.94 -9.38
C LEU A 98 5.97 -0.70 -9.84
N ARG A 99 6.20 -0.59 -11.13
CA ARG A 99 7.52 -0.27 -11.67
C ARG A 99 8.01 1.09 -11.20
N ARG A 100 7.15 2.10 -11.24
CA ARG A 100 7.51 3.44 -10.74
C ARG A 100 7.87 3.40 -9.27
N MET A 101 7.17 2.61 -8.46
CA MET A 101 7.49 2.45 -7.05
C MET A 101 8.87 1.82 -6.85
N THR A 102 9.17 0.77 -7.58
CA THR A 102 10.44 0.04 -7.42
C THR A 102 11.62 0.76 -8.05
N ASP A 103 11.42 1.43 -9.18
CA ASP A 103 12.50 2.14 -9.87
C ASP A 103 12.98 3.39 -9.12
N THR A 104 12.15 3.93 -8.24
CA THR A 104 12.50 5.10 -7.42
C THR A 104 13.02 4.74 -6.03
N VAL A 105 13.05 3.46 -5.72
CA VAL A 105 13.57 2.91 -4.44
C VAL A 105 15.05 2.45 -4.56
#